data_a3a0f3b479e417cf965b8144251792af
#
_entry.id   a3a0f3b479e417cf965b8144251792af
#
_cell.length_a   1.000
_cell.length_b   1.000
_cell.length_c   1.000
_cell.angle_alpha   90.00
_cell.angle_beta   90.00
_cell.angle_gamma   90.00
#
_symmetry.space_group_name_H-M   'P 1'
#
loop_
_entity.id
_entity.type
_entity.pdbx_description
1 polymer ?
#
loop_
_entity_poly.entity_id
_entity_poly.type
_entity_poly.pdbx_seq_one_letter_code
_entity_poly.pdbx_strand_id
1 'polypeptide(L)'
;MQELKLNEIQDIHVFGRTDGSLCPLTLFWSGSGIELNLRASELWIELEADYEQYEPWISVLVDGALVSRQMVQKGRHWVPLLRSMSKDSERNIKILRELQPMQDDSSSFLQIHALRMDGEFCPIEQKNGKIEFIGDSLTSGEGLIGAKKEMDWISMV
;
A
#
# COMPACT_ATOMS: atom_id res chain seq x y z
N MET A 1 18.04 0.53 13.14
CA MET A 1 16.85 0.18 12.33
C MET A 1 17.03 -1.22 11.79
N GLN A 2 16.03 -2.06 11.93
CA GLN A 2 16.00 -3.43 11.40
C GLN A 2 15.32 -3.40 10.04
N GLU A 3 15.85 -4.12 9.05
CA GLU A 3 15.28 -4.33 7.74
C GLU A 3 14.80 -5.77 7.64
N LEU A 4 13.57 -5.95 7.15
CA LEU A 4 12.91 -7.25 7.00
C LEU A 4 12.19 -7.32 5.67
N LYS A 5 12.33 -8.43 4.98
CA LYS A 5 11.49 -8.77 3.84
C LYS A 5 10.10 -9.18 4.34
N LEU A 6 9.08 -9.05 3.49
CA LEU A 6 7.72 -9.33 3.92
C LEU A 6 7.50 -10.79 4.37
N ASN A 7 8.22 -11.74 3.78
CA ASN A 7 8.14 -13.16 4.18
C ASN A 7 8.84 -13.48 5.51
N GLU A 8 9.57 -12.52 6.09
CA GLU A 8 10.22 -12.64 7.40
C GLU A 8 9.33 -12.08 8.53
N ILE A 9 8.22 -11.43 8.16
CA ILE A 9 7.25 -10.85 9.11
C ILE A 9 6.14 -11.87 9.35
N GLN A 10 6.03 -12.39 10.57
CA GLN A 10 5.09 -13.47 10.90
C GLN A 10 3.63 -12.99 10.84
N ASP A 11 3.37 -11.79 11.33
CA ASP A 11 2.02 -11.26 11.49
C ASP A 11 1.78 -10.11 10.49
N ILE A 12 1.58 -10.46 9.22
CA ILE A 12 1.22 -9.54 8.15
C ILE A 12 -0.06 -10.02 7.46
N HIS A 13 -1.02 -9.12 7.29
CA HIS A 13 -2.17 -9.36 6.42
C HIS A 13 -1.92 -8.75 5.05
N VAL A 14 -2.21 -9.53 4.00
CA VAL A 14 -2.15 -9.09 2.61
C VAL A 14 -3.55 -8.96 2.05
N PHE A 15 -3.86 -7.81 1.47
CA PHE A 15 -5.12 -7.52 0.81
C PHE A 15 -5.00 -7.63 -0.70
N GLY A 16 -6.12 -7.98 -1.33
CA GLY A 16 -6.23 -8.07 -2.78
C GLY A 16 -5.67 -9.35 -3.35
N ARG A 17 -5.67 -9.43 -4.67
CA ARG A 17 -5.09 -10.56 -5.42
C ARG A 17 -3.59 -10.40 -5.51
N THR A 18 -2.91 -11.51 -5.31
CA THR A 18 -1.45 -11.61 -5.45
C THR A 18 -1.11 -12.82 -6.32
N ASP A 19 0.11 -12.90 -6.74
CA ASP A 19 0.71 -14.08 -7.38
C ASP A 19 1.23 -15.11 -6.36
N GLY A 20 1.00 -14.86 -5.08
CA GLY A 20 1.49 -15.68 -3.97
C GLY A 20 2.91 -15.34 -3.52
N SER A 21 3.62 -14.45 -4.22
CA SER A 21 4.95 -13.97 -3.81
C SER A 21 4.83 -12.87 -2.76
N LEU A 22 5.68 -12.94 -1.73
CA LEU A 22 5.90 -11.87 -0.76
C LEU A 22 7.24 -11.16 -0.95
N CYS A 23 8.08 -11.61 -1.90
CA CYS A 23 9.41 -11.06 -2.13
C CYS A 23 9.77 -11.05 -3.62
N PRO A 24 9.40 -9.98 -4.32
CA PRO A 24 8.57 -8.85 -3.89
C PRO A 24 7.07 -9.20 -3.85
N LEU A 25 6.29 -8.44 -3.09
CA LEU A 25 4.83 -8.47 -3.17
C LEU A 25 4.37 -7.50 -4.24
N THR A 26 3.71 -8.00 -5.28
CA THR A 26 3.14 -7.16 -6.35
C THR A 26 1.70 -6.77 -5.99
N LEU A 27 1.42 -5.47 -6.03
CA LEU A 27 0.09 -4.91 -5.81
C LEU A 27 -0.59 -4.66 -7.17
N PHE A 28 -1.60 -5.48 -7.52
CA PHE A 28 -2.23 -5.44 -8.85
C PHE A 28 -3.40 -4.46 -8.95
N TRP A 29 -4.22 -4.35 -7.88
CA TRP A 29 -5.51 -3.64 -7.94
C TRP A 29 -5.62 -2.56 -6.88
N SER A 30 -6.55 -1.64 -7.09
CA SER A 30 -6.98 -0.67 -6.07
C SER A 30 -7.38 -1.39 -4.79
N GLY A 31 -6.94 -0.87 -3.64
CA GLY A 31 -7.16 -1.48 -2.33
C GLY A 31 -6.27 -2.69 -2.02
N SER A 32 -5.43 -3.16 -2.94
CA SER A 32 -4.41 -4.16 -2.61
C SER A 32 -3.31 -3.54 -1.75
N GLY A 33 -2.77 -4.33 -0.83
CA GLY A 33 -1.75 -3.82 0.08
C GLY A 33 -1.49 -4.74 1.26
N ILE A 34 -0.97 -4.15 2.33
CA ILE A 34 -0.63 -4.85 3.57
C ILE A 34 -1.19 -4.15 4.80
N GLU A 35 -1.48 -4.94 5.83
CA GLU A 35 -1.80 -4.47 7.18
C GLU A 35 -0.87 -5.16 8.18
N LEU A 36 -0.40 -4.40 9.16
CA LEU A 36 0.49 -4.86 10.21
C LEU A 36 0.30 -4.03 11.48
N ASN A 37 0.62 -4.62 12.61
CA ASN A 37 0.70 -3.94 13.89
C ASN A 37 2.16 -3.78 14.30
N LEU A 38 2.50 -2.62 14.86
CA LEU A 38 3.87 -2.35 15.29
C LEU A 38 3.94 -1.35 16.46
N ARG A 39 5.09 -1.41 17.16
CA ARG A 39 5.56 -0.37 18.08
C ARG A 39 6.90 0.14 17.57
N ALA A 40 6.87 1.27 16.90
CA ALA A 40 8.07 1.90 16.33
C ALA A 40 7.91 3.41 16.28
N SER A 41 9.03 4.15 16.30
CA SER A 41 8.98 5.57 16.04
C SER A 41 9.14 5.91 14.56
N GLU A 42 9.77 5.02 13.81
CA GLU A 42 9.97 5.17 12.37
C GLU A 42 9.61 3.89 11.63
N LEU A 43 8.92 4.06 10.50
CA LEU A 43 8.65 3.00 9.55
C LEU A 43 8.96 3.49 8.14
N TRP A 44 9.71 2.69 7.41
CA TRP A 44 10.05 2.90 6.00
C TRP A 44 9.64 1.68 5.21
N ILE A 45 9.27 1.91 3.95
CA ILE A 45 8.96 0.87 2.98
C ILE A 45 9.87 0.99 1.77
N GLU A 46 10.34 -0.14 1.26
CA GLU A 46 11.03 -0.21 -0.01
C GLU A 46 10.04 -0.57 -1.10
N LEU A 47 9.78 0.41 -1.95
CA LEU A 47 8.88 0.30 -3.09
C LEU A 47 9.66 0.29 -4.40
N GLU A 48 9.16 -0.46 -5.37
CA GLU A 48 9.60 -0.40 -6.76
C GLU A 48 8.39 -0.20 -7.65
N ALA A 49 8.48 0.76 -8.57
CA ALA A 49 7.44 1.04 -9.55
C ALA A 49 8.01 1.33 -10.93
N ASP A 50 7.26 0.95 -11.94
CA ASP A 50 7.43 1.45 -13.30
C ASP A 50 6.08 1.74 -13.92
N TYR A 51 6.01 2.69 -14.83
CA TYR A 51 4.82 3.16 -15.52
C TYR A 51 5.23 4.04 -16.71
N GLU A 52 4.38 4.21 -17.69
CA GLU A 52 4.64 5.13 -18.79
C GLU A 52 3.91 6.46 -18.61
N GLN A 53 2.65 6.41 -18.22
CA GLN A 53 1.76 7.57 -18.16
C GLN A 53 1.18 7.82 -16.77
N TYR A 54 0.86 6.74 -16.01
CA TYR A 54 0.06 6.83 -14.80
C TYR A 54 0.84 6.33 -13.60
N GLU A 55 1.38 7.27 -12.84
CA GLU A 55 2.12 6.97 -11.62
C GLU A 55 1.22 6.27 -10.58
N PRO A 56 1.70 5.20 -9.93
CA PRO A 56 0.98 4.58 -8.85
C PRO A 56 1.01 5.43 -7.58
N TRP A 57 -0.09 5.40 -6.85
CA TRP A 57 -0.25 6.09 -5.57
C TRP A 57 -0.51 5.10 -4.47
N ILE A 58 0.01 5.39 -3.27
CA ILE A 58 -0.26 4.65 -2.05
C ILE A 58 -0.91 5.54 -1.00
N SER A 59 -1.84 4.91 -0.26
CA SER A 59 -2.39 5.45 0.99
C SER A 59 -1.77 4.77 2.18
N VAL A 60 -1.49 5.54 3.22
CA VAL A 60 -1.06 5.04 4.53
C VAL A 60 -2.11 5.42 5.56
N LEU A 61 -2.67 4.40 6.22
CA LEU A 61 -3.60 4.59 7.32
C LEU A 61 -2.92 4.17 8.62
N VAL A 62 -3.14 4.96 9.67
CA VAL A 62 -2.72 4.65 11.04
C VAL A 62 -3.96 4.60 11.91
N ASP A 63 -4.20 3.46 12.56
CA ASP A 63 -5.39 3.24 13.40
C ASP A 63 -6.72 3.56 12.67
N GLY A 64 -6.75 3.27 11.36
CA GLY A 64 -7.89 3.52 10.48
C GLY A 64 -8.01 4.95 9.93
N ALA A 65 -7.19 5.89 10.39
CA ALA A 65 -7.16 7.25 9.87
C ALA A 65 -6.16 7.39 8.71
N LEU A 66 -6.56 7.99 7.61
CA LEU A 66 -5.67 8.31 6.49
C LEU A 66 -4.69 9.40 6.93
N VAL A 67 -3.39 9.07 6.97
CA VAL A 67 -2.33 10.00 7.39
C VAL A 67 -1.45 10.46 6.25
N SER A 68 -1.38 9.70 5.16
CA SER A 68 -0.56 10.06 4.00
C SER A 68 -1.14 9.46 2.73
N ARG A 69 -1.07 10.24 1.66
CA ARG A 69 -1.20 9.81 0.27
C ARG A 69 0.02 10.30 -0.48
N GLN A 70 0.64 9.43 -1.25
CA GLN A 70 1.85 9.81 -1.97
C GLN A 70 2.04 9.03 -3.25
N MET A 71 2.54 9.72 -4.25
CA MET A 71 2.96 9.16 -5.52
C MET A 71 4.23 8.31 -5.32
N VAL A 72 4.30 7.19 -6.04
CA VAL A 72 5.49 6.34 -6.05
C VAL A 72 6.29 6.61 -7.32
N GLN A 73 7.52 7.09 -7.15
CA GLN A 73 8.43 7.37 -8.25
C GLN A 73 8.90 6.08 -8.93
N LYS A 74 9.27 6.18 -10.21
CA LYS A 74 9.90 5.08 -10.96
C LYS A 74 11.17 4.59 -10.30
N GLY A 75 11.40 3.28 -10.41
CA GLY A 75 12.56 2.61 -9.83
C GLY A 75 12.33 2.17 -8.40
N ARG A 76 13.40 1.79 -7.73
CA ARG A 76 13.37 1.21 -6.38
C ARG A 76 13.88 2.21 -5.34
N HIS A 77 13.03 2.52 -4.37
CA HIS A 77 13.29 3.58 -3.39
C HIS A 77 12.77 3.23 -2.01
N TRP A 78 13.49 3.71 -0.98
CA TRP A 78 13.00 3.75 0.38
C TRP A 78 12.14 4.98 0.60
N VAL A 79 10.91 4.76 1.07
CA VAL A 79 9.90 5.79 1.32
C VAL A 79 9.57 5.81 2.81
N PRO A 80 9.69 6.96 3.49
CA PRO A 80 9.28 7.07 4.89
C PRO A 80 7.76 7.06 4.99
N LEU A 81 7.21 6.20 5.85
CA LEU A 81 5.78 6.13 6.12
C LEU A 81 5.42 6.82 7.43
N LEU A 82 6.21 6.57 8.48
CA LEU A 82 6.04 7.14 9.81
C LEU A 82 7.37 7.71 10.30
N ARG A 83 7.30 8.85 11.00
CA ARG A 83 8.43 9.46 11.68
C ARG A 83 7.99 10.06 13.01
N SER A 84 8.86 9.91 14.04
CA SER A 84 8.66 10.52 15.36
C SER A 84 7.36 10.09 16.06
N MET A 85 6.90 8.85 15.83
CA MET A 85 5.80 8.26 16.57
C MET A 85 6.25 7.79 17.96
N SER A 86 5.33 7.72 18.93
CA SER A 86 5.62 7.11 20.22
C SER A 86 5.75 5.60 20.08
N LYS A 87 6.79 5.02 20.69
CA LYS A 87 6.99 3.56 20.80
C LYS A 87 6.17 2.93 21.92
N ASP A 88 5.52 3.73 22.77
CA ASP A 88 4.81 3.23 23.94
C ASP A 88 3.45 2.62 23.59
N SER A 89 2.96 2.90 22.40
CA SER A 89 1.67 2.40 21.93
C SER A 89 1.79 1.63 20.64
N GLU A 90 1.06 0.52 20.57
CA GLU A 90 0.86 -0.24 19.37
C GLU A 90 0.01 0.55 18.37
N ARG A 91 0.36 0.45 17.11
CA ARG A 91 -0.36 1.07 16.00
C ARG A 91 -0.69 0.05 14.93
N ASN A 92 -1.91 0.13 14.42
CA ASN A 92 -2.31 -0.59 13.22
C ASN A 92 -1.97 0.27 12.00
N ILE A 93 -1.19 -0.29 11.08
CA ILE A 93 -0.75 0.38 9.86
C ILE A 93 -1.31 -0.37 8.66
N LYS A 94 -1.98 0.36 7.75
CA LYS A 94 -2.36 -0.16 6.44
C LYS A 94 -1.68 0.65 5.36
N ILE A 95 -1.14 -0.05 4.37
CA ILE A 95 -0.53 0.54 3.18
C ILE A 95 -1.24 -0.05 1.99
N LEU A 96 -1.94 0.79 1.25
CA LEU A 96 -2.82 0.37 0.16
C LEU A 96 -2.43 1.05 -1.15
N ARG A 97 -2.45 0.31 -2.24
CA ARG A 97 -2.44 0.88 -3.59
C ARG A 97 -3.78 1.57 -3.84
N GLU A 98 -3.77 2.82 -4.30
CA GLU A 98 -4.99 3.59 -4.54
C GLU A 98 -5.63 3.25 -5.89
N LEU A 99 -4.83 3.20 -6.92
CA LEU A 99 -5.29 3.02 -8.29
C LEU A 99 -4.63 1.83 -8.97
N GLN A 100 -5.41 1.05 -9.66
CA GLN A 100 -4.94 -0.05 -10.49
C GLN A 100 -4.18 0.45 -11.73
N PRO A 101 -3.36 -0.38 -12.38
CA PRO A 101 -2.80 -0.05 -13.68
C PRO A 101 -3.92 0.20 -14.70
N MET A 102 -3.75 1.24 -15.51
CA MET A 102 -4.68 1.53 -16.59
C MET A 102 -4.39 0.66 -17.83
N GLN A 103 -5.42 0.43 -18.66
CA GLN A 103 -5.33 -0.46 -19.80
C GLN A 103 -4.27 -0.01 -20.84
N ASP A 104 -4.07 1.28 -20.98
CA ASP A 104 -3.12 1.91 -21.89
C ASP A 104 -1.72 2.09 -21.27
N ASP A 105 -1.54 1.66 -20.02
CA ASP A 105 -0.24 1.58 -19.33
C ASP A 105 -0.04 0.19 -18.71
N SER A 106 -0.11 -0.84 -19.56
CA SER A 106 -0.09 -2.24 -19.13
C SER A 106 1.25 -2.70 -18.57
N SER A 107 2.32 -1.93 -18.77
CA SER A 107 3.65 -2.17 -18.19
C SER A 107 3.75 -1.67 -16.75
N SER A 108 2.76 -0.87 -16.28
CA SER A 108 2.75 -0.31 -14.94
C SER A 108 2.69 -1.39 -13.86
N PHE A 109 3.61 -1.32 -12.92
CA PHE A 109 3.59 -2.16 -11.72
C PHE A 109 3.94 -1.38 -10.46
N LEU A 110 3.57 -1.94 -9.32
CA LEU A 110 3.96 -1.48 -7.99
C LEU A 110 4.26 -2.69 -7.10
N GLN A 111 5.45 -2.71 -6.52
CA GLN A 111 5.96 -3.80 -5.69
C GLN A 111 6.45 -3.30 -4.34
N ILE A 112 6.24 -4.13 -3.31
CA ILE A 112 6.83 -3.95 -1.99
C ILE A 112 7.94 -4.99 -1.82
N HIS A 113 9.15 -4.54 -1.49
CA HIS A 113 10.32 -5.41 -1.30
C HIS A 113 10.64 -5.68 0.15
N ALA A 114 10.64 -4.64 1.00
CA ALA A 114 11.02 -4.74 2.39
C ALA A 114 10.42 -3.61 3.24
N LEU A 115 10.43 -3.82 4.54
CA LEU A 115 10.14 -2.80 5.54
C LEU A 115 11.39 -2.56 6.40
N ARG A 116 11.56 -1.33 6.86
CA ARG A 116 12.62 -0.96 7.80
C ARG A 116 12.02 -0.15 8.94
N MET A 117 12.31 -0.54 10.18
CA MET A 117 11.83 0.16 11.36
C MET A 117 12.82 0.10 12.52
N ASP A 118 12.55 0.90 13.56
CA ASP A 118 13.35 1.00 14.77
C ASP A 118 12.67 0.38 16.01
N GLY A 119 11.69 -0.50 15.79
CA GLY A 119 10.87 -1.11 16.83
C GLY A 119 10.62 -2.60 16.60
N GLU A 120 9.43 -3.06 16.93
CA GLU A 120 8.99 -4.44 16.82
C GLU A 120 7.63 -4.55 16.12
N PHE A 121 7.40 -5.67 15.42
CA PHE A 121 6.06 -6.05 14.96
C PHE A 121 5.27 -6.65 16.11
N CYS A 122 3.99 -6.34 16.15
CA CYS A 122 3.04 -6.88 17.12
C CYS A 122 2.09 -7.85 16.42
N PRO A 123 1.54 -8.83 17.17
CA PRO A 123 0.54 -9.74 16.61
C PRO A 123 -0.64 -8.98 16.03
N ILE A 124 -1.16 -9.47 14.89
CA ILE A 124 -2.38 -8.94 14.29
C ILE A 124 -3.54 -9.92 14.53
N GLU A 125 -4.68 -9.39 14.96
CA GLU A 125 -5.84 -10.22 15.23
C GLU A 125 -6.36 -10.85 13.94
N GLN A 126 -6.47 -12.17 13.93
CA GLN A 126 -7.06 -12.92 12.82
C GLN A 126 -8.57 -12.66 12.77
N LYS A 127 -9.04 -12.05 11.68
CA LYS A 127 -10.47 -11.81 11.47
C LYS A 127 -11.16 -13.11 11.04
N ASN A 128 -12.27 -13.43 11.69
CA ASN A 128 -13.04 -14.67 11.46
C ASN A 128 -13.84 -14.70 10.15
N GLY A 129 -13.76 -13.67 9.33
CA GLY A 129 -14.50 -13.59 8.08
C GLY A 129 -13.75 -12.76 7.04
N LYS A 130 -13.93 -13.15 5.78
CA LYS A 130 -13.45 -12.41 4.61
C LYS A 130 -14.65 -12.11 3.72
N ILE A 131 -14.80 -10.85 3.32
CA ILE A 131 -15.81 -10.42 2.37
C ILE A 131 -15.08 -10.03 1.09
N GLU A 132 -15.47 -10.62 -0.03
CA GLU A 132 -14.97 -10.28 -1.34
C GLU A 132 -16.07 -9.53 -2.11
N PHE A 133 -15.72 -8.37 -2.66
CA PHE A 133 -16.59 -7.59 -3.54
C PHE A 133 -16.14 -7.85 -4.97
N ILE A 134 -17.04 -8.39 -5.79
CA ILE A 134 -16.80 -8.64 -7.20
C ILE A 134 -17.59 -7.61 -7.99
N GLY A 135 -16.90 -6.84 -8.80
CA GLY A 135 -17.54 -5.78 -9.59
C GLY A 135 -16.60 -5.21 -10.64
N ASP A 136 -17.00 -4.09 -11.22
CA ASP A 136 -16.29 -3.35 -12.26
C ASP A 136 -15.76 -2.00 -11.75
N SER A 137 -15.48 -1.09 -12.66
CA SER A 137 -15.01 0.27 -12.37
C SER A 137 -15.94 1.07 -11.44
N LEU A 138 -17.25 0.83 -11.50
CA LEU A 138 -18.22 1.48 -10.59
C LEU A 138 -18.02 0.99 -9.14
N THR A 139 -17.74 -0.29 -8.95
CA THR A 139 -17.49 -0.88 -7.64
C THR A 139 -16.16 -0.39 -7.04
N SER A 140 -15.15 -0.15 -7.87
CA SER A 140 -13.86 0.42 -7.44
C SER A 140 -13.91 1.94 -7.24
N GLY A 141 -15.01 2.59 -7.60
CA GLY A 141 -15.18 4.03 -7.45
C GLY A 141 -14.48 4.85 -8.52
N GLU A 142 -14.16 4.26 -9.67
CA GLU A 142 -13.54 4.97 -10.78
C GLU A 142 -14.38 6.17 -11.20
N GLY A 143 -13.74 7.33 -11.31
CA GLY A 143 -14.40 8.59 -11.69
C GLY A 143 -15.23 9.26 -10.59
N LEU A 144 -15.25 8.75 -9.35
CA LEU A 144 -16.02 9.37 -8.26
C LEU A 144 -15.56 10.80 -7.93
N ILE A 145 -14.27 11.08 -8.07
CA ILE A 145 -13.69 12.40 -7.80
C ILE A 145 -13.72 13.27 -9.06
N GLY A 146 -13.68 12.65 -10.23
CA GLY A 146 -13.70 13.34 -11.52
C GLY A 146 -15.10 13.78 -11.94
N ALA A 147 -15.42 15.05 -11.74
CA ALA A 147 -16.72 15.59 -12.14
C ALA A 147 -16.84 15.96 -13.64
N LYS A 148 -15.74 15.92 -14.41
CA LYS A 148 -15.69 16.33 -15.81
C LYS A 148 -14.96 15.31 -16.67
N LYS A 149 -15.44 15.10 -17.87
CA LYS A 149 -14.91 14.17 -18.87
C LYS A 149 -13.46 14.49 -19.31
N GLU A 150 -12.97 15.68 -19.01
CA GLU A 150 -11.68 16.22 -19.44
C GLU A 150 -10.71 16.47 -18.28
N MET A 151 -10.93 15.81 -17.12
CA MET A 151 -9.99 15.93 -16.02
C MET A 151 -8.76 15.08 -16.32
N ASP A 152 -7.59 15.65 -16.07
CA ASP A 152 -6.34 14.95 -16.15
C ASP A 152 -6.17 13.96 -14.98
N TRP A 153 -5.20 13.07 -15.10
CA TRP A 153 -4.89 12.06 -14.08
C TRP A 153 -4.67 12.65 -12.69
N ILE A 154 -3.90 13.72 -12.59
CA ILE A 154 -3.59 14.39 -11.32
C ILE A 154 -4.87 14.90 -10.62
N SER A 155 -5.87 15.28 -11.37
CA SER A 155 -7.13 15.75 -10.81
C SER A 155 -8.06 14.64 -10.34
N MET A 156 -7.75 13.36 -10.67
CA MET A 156 -8.54 12.18 -10.32
C MET A 156 -7.94 11.37 -9.18
N VAL A 157 -6.71 11.67 -8.76
CA VAL A 157 -5.95 10.94 -7.73
C VAL A 157 -6.03 11.57 -6.33
#